data_aa50e9ad15d8edb77719b2004c7478cd
#
_entry.id   aa50e9ad15d8edb77719b2004c7478cd
#
_cell.length_a   1.000
_cell.length_b   1.000
_cell.length_c   1.000
_cell.angle_alpha   90.00
_cell.angle_beta   90.00
_cell.angle_gamma   90.00
#
_symmetry.space_group_name_H-M   'P 1'
#
loop_
_entity.id
_entity.type
_entity.pdbx_description
1 polymer ?
#
loop_
_entity_poly.entity_id
_entity_poly.type
_entity_poly.pdbx_seq_one_letter_code
_entity_poly.pdbx_strand_id
1 'polypeptide(L)'
;MTARKAVQGLSAKEYAARRRAVLDAVAPQSALLLPAGRELLRNGDTHYPFRQSSDFLYLTGFQEADAILVLLPGRGAGETVLFCRDHDARRERYDGPRLGPEQAAEALGLDDAFPLSDIDDILPGLLEDRSQIYLPLGSDEVFEGQLQGWIDDCRSRRGG
;
A
#
# COMPACT_ATOMS: atom_id res chain seq x y z
N MET A 1 -17.05 13.87 -6.73
CA MET A 1 -16.00 14.88 -6.50
C MET A 1 -14.87 14.41 -5.61
N THR A 2 -15.10 13.38 -4.84
CA THR A 2 -14.14 12.83 -3.86
C THR A 2 -13.02 11.99 -4.48
N ALA A 3 -13.29 11.23 -5.54
CA ALA A 3 -12.27 10.39 -6.18
C ALA A 3 -11.14 11.18 -6.87
N ARG A 4 -11.42 12.40 -7.32
CA ARG A 4 -10.43 13.23 -8.02
C ARG A 4 -9.36 13.85 -7.13
N LYS A 5 -9.60 13.94 -5.81
CA LYS A 5 -8.62 14.53 -4.87
C LYS A 5 -7.54 13.54 -4.41
N ALA A 6 -7.83 12.25 -4.48
CA ALA A 6 -6.91 11.23 -4.02
C ALA A 6 -5.90 10.80 -5.09
N VAL A 7 -6.22 11.00 -6.37
CA VAL A 7 -5.36 10.64 -7.50
C VAL A 7 -4.99 11.92 -8.24
N GLN A 8 -3.71 12.28 -8.28
CA GLN A 8 -3.22 13.49 -8.95
C GLN A 8 -2.41 13.19 -10.20
N GLY A 9 -2.58 14.02 -11.21
CA GLY A 9 -1.66 14.18 -12.34
C GLY A 9 -1.94 13.24 -13.49
N LEU A 10 -1.23 12.13 -13.56
CA LEU A 10 -1.24 11.23 -14.71
C LEU A 10 -2.48 10.32 -14.71
N SER A 11 -2.77 9.72 -15.86
CA SER A 11 -3.87 8.76 -15.97
C SER A 11 -3.57 7.45 -15.22
N ALA A 12 -4.62 6.70 -14.88
CA ALA A 12 -4.47 5.37 -14.27
C ALA A 12 -3.62 4.43 -15.15
N LYS A 13 -3.72 4.59 -16.46
CA LYS A 13 -2.92 3.82 -17.44
C LYS A 13 -1.42 4.11 -17.32
N GLU A 14 -1.04 5.35 -17.09
CA GLU A 14 0.35 5.75 -16.89
C GLU A 14 0.94 5.12 -15.63
N TYR A 15 0.19 5.17 -14.52
CA TYR A 15 0.63 4.53 -13.27
C TYR A 15 0.70 3.01 -13.40
N ALA A 16 -0.24 2.40 -14.11
CA ALA A 16 -0.21 0.97 -14.39
C ALA A 16 1.03 0.58 -15.21
N ALA A 17 1.43 1.38 -16.19
CA ALA A 17 2.64 1.16 -16.96
C ALA A 17 3.89 1.23 -16.09
N ARG A 18 3.95 2.17 -15.15
CA ARG A 18 5.07 2.30 -14.20
C ARG A 18 5.17 1.07 -13.28
N ARG A 19 4.04 0.61 -12.75
CA ARG A 19 4.01 -0.62 -11.95
C ARG A 19 4.43 -1.84 -12.76
N ARG A 20 3.99 -1.94 -14.02
CA ARG A 20 4.40 -3.04 -14.92
C ARG A 20 5.91 -3.06 -15.13
N ALA A 21 6.52 -1.92 -15.32
CA ALA A 21 7.97 -1.82 -15.48
C ALA A 21 8.71 -2.32 -14.23
N VAL A 22 8.22 -2.02 -13.04
CA VAL A 22 8.82 -2.52 -11.79
C VAL A 22 8.61 -4.03 -11.65
N LEU A 23 7.40 -4.53 -11.93
CA LEU A 23 7.10 -5.96 -11.88
C LEU A 23 8.00 -6.77 -12.82
N ASP A 24 8.31 -6.23 -13.99
CA ASP A 24 9.19 -6.88 -14.96
C ASP A 24 10.66 -6.84 -14.55
N ALA A 25 11.06 -5.86 -13.73
CA ALA A 25 12.44 -5.67 -13.29
C ALA A 25 12.83 -6.46 -12.04
N VAL A 26 11.87 -6.78 -11.16
CA VAL A 26 12.14 -7.52 -9.93
C VAL A 26 12.12 -9.03 -10.15
N ALA A 27 12.69 -9.79 -9.20
CA ALA A 27 12.74 -11.24 -9.29
C ALA A 27 11.33 -11.86 -9.35
N PRO A 28 11.10 -12.93 -10.14
CA PRO A 28 9.75 -13.51 -10.32
C PRO A 28 9.08 -14.02 -9.05
N GLN A 29 9.84 -14.49 -8.08
CA GLN A 29 9.34 -14.99 -6.80
C GLN A 29 9.50 -13.97 -5.68
N SER A 30 9.43 -12.69 -6.00
CA SER A 30 9.59 -11.61 -5.04
C SER A 30 8.25 -10.97 -4.67
N ALA A 31 8.30 -10.15 -3.62
CA ALA A 31 7.26 -9.20 -3.27
C ALA A 31 7.92 -7.84 -3.05
N LEU A 32 7.33 -6.79 -3.62
CA LEU A 32 7.74 -5.41 -3.34
C LEU A 32 6.71 -4.79 -2.42
N LEU A 33 7.13 -4.30 -1.26
CA LEU A 33 6.28 -3.60 -0.31
C LEU A 33 6.70 -2.15 -0.23
N LEU A 34 5.75 -1.24 -0.47
CA LEU A 34 6.02 0.19 -0.52
C LEU A 34 5.01 0.94 0.34
N PRO A 35 5.42 1.41 1.54
CA PRO A 35 4.53 2.17 2.40
C PRO A 35 4.34 3.59 1.88
N ALA A 36 3.12 4.10 2.03
CA ALA A 36 2.81 5.51 1.84
C ALA A 36 3.41 6.36 2.97
N GLY A 37 3.41 7.66 2.79
CA GLY A 37 3.74 8.59 3.85
C GLY A 37 2.75 8.49 5.01
N ARG A 38 3.18 8.85 6.20
CA ARG A 38 2.34 8.88 7.41
C ARG A 38 1.96 10.30 7.77
N GLU A 39 0.79 10.45 8.38
CA GLU A 39 0.44 11.69 9.04
C GLU A 39 1.21 11.80 10.34
N LEU A 40 1.84 12.96 10.57
CA LEU A 40 2.61 13.23 11.76
C LEU A 40 1.88 14.27 12.63
N LEU A 41 1.72 13.97 13.92
CA LEU A 41 1.19 14.93 14.89
C LEU A 41 2.25 15.99 15.21
N ARG A 42 1.83 17.26 15.20
CA ARG A 42 2.69 18.38 15.54
C ARG A 42 2.56 18.74 17.02
N ASN A 43 1.34 19.07 17.45
CA ASN A 43 1.01 19.41 18.85
C ASN A 43 -0.44 19.03 19.11
N GLY A 44 -0.69 18.08 20.02
CA GLY A 44 -2.06 17.69 20.33
C GLY A 44 -2.83 17.25 19.08
N ASP A 45 -3.84 18.02 18.70
CA ASP A 45 -4.70 17.69 17.55
C ASP A 45 -4.20 18.26 16.22
N THR A 46 -3.07 19.00 16.20
CA THR A 46 -2.54 19.60 14.99
C THR A 46 -1.56 18.68 14.30
N HIS A 47 -1.81 18.36 13.03
CA HIS A 47 -0.93 17.57 12.20
C HIS A 47 0.03 18.46 11.41
N TYR A 48 1.23 17.93 11.10
CA TYR A 48 2.07 18.53 10.07
C TYR A 48 1.38 18.39 8.72
N PRO A 49 1.64 19.30 7.75
CA PRO A 49 1.15 19.12 6.40
C PRO A 49 1.59 17.76 5.85
N PHE A 50 0.62 16.97 5.36
CA PHE A 50 0.90 15.65 4.83
C PHE A 50 1.71 15.74 3.54
N ARG A 51 2.80 14.99 3.48
CA ARG A 51 3.59 14.81 2.27
C ARG A 51 3.70 13.32 1.96
N GLN A 52 3.23 12.94 0.77
CA GLN A 52 3.30 11.56 0.31
C GLN A 52 4.74 11.13 0.03
N SER A 53 5.03 9.85 0.26
CA SER A 53 6.28 9.23 -0.18
C SER A 53 6.40 9.34 -1.71
N SER A 54 7.57 9.80 -2.18
CA SER A 54 7.80 10.03 -3.61
C SER A 54 7.68 8.75 -4.44
N ASP A 55 8.21 7.64 -3.94
CA ASP A 55 8.16 6.35 -4.64
C ASP A 55 6.73 5.82 -4.70
N PHE A 56 5.99 5.90 -3.59
CA PHE A 56 4.60 5.49 -3.52
C PHE A 56 3.74 6.32 -4.48
N LEU A 57 3.93 7.65 -4.48
CA LEU A 57 3.20 8.56 -5.37
C LEU A 57 3.53 8.28 -6.84
N TYR A 58 4.79 8.01 -7.16
CA TYR A 58 5.24 7.69 -8.51
C TYR A 58 4.51 6.45 -9.08
N LEU A 59 4.31 5.44 -8.25
CA LEU A 59 3.72 4.16 -8.69
C LEU A 59 2.19 4.13 -8.58
N THR A 60 1.58 5.00 -7.80
CA THR A 60 0.12 4.93 -7.56
C THR A 60 -0.64 6.19 -7.89
N GLY A 61 -0.06 7.36 -7.71
CA GLY A 61 -0.78 8.64 -7.74
C GLY A 61 -1.73 8.85 -6.56
N PHE A 62 -1.72 7.96 -5.58
CA PHE A 62 -2.63 7.98 -4.43
C PHE A 62 -2.14 8.93 -3.35
N GLN A 63 -3.02 9.81 -2.86
CA GLN A 63 -2.65 10.88 -1.94
C GLN A 63 -3.00 10.61 -0.48
N GLU A 64 -3.61 9.49 -0.16
CA GLU A 64 -3.95 9.18 1.23
C GLU A 64 -2.76 8.59 1.97
N ALA A 65 -2.68 8.93 3.27
CA ALA A 65 -1.66 8.42 4.16
C ALA A 65 -1.92 6.96 4.58
N ASP A 66 -0.91 6.36 5.17
CA ASP A 66 -1.00 5.06 5.86
C ASP A 66 -1.38 3.88 4.96
N ALA A 67 -1.22 4.01 3.65
CA ALA A 67 -1.43 2.92 2.71
C ALA A 67 -0.15 2.10 2.49
N ILE A 68 -0.29 0.89 1.96
CA ILE A 68 0.83 0.03 1.58
C ILE A 68 0.52 -0.58 0.22
N LEU A 69 1.41 -0.36 -0.76
CA LEU A 69 1.35 -1.01 -2.05
C LEU A 69 2.15 -2.30 -2.01
N VAL A 70 1.56 -3.39 -2.51
CA VAL A 70 2.21 -4.69 -2.61
C VAL A 70 2.21 -5.12 -4.07
N LEU A 71 3.39 -5.35 -4.62
CA LEU A 71 3.55 -5.87 -5.98
C LEU A 71 4.06 -7.31 -5.90
N LEU A 72 3.34 -8.22 -6.57
CA LEU A 72 3.55 -9.67 -6.49
C LEU A 72 3.70 -10.25 -7.90
N PRO A 73 4.91 -10.21 -8.49
CA PRO A 73 5.12 -10.72 -9.85
C PRO A 73 4.65 -12.16 -10.01
N GLY A 74 3.89 -12.42 -11.07
CA GLY A 74 3.41 -13.76 -11.41
C GLY A 74 2.23 -14.30 -10.60
N ARG A 75 1.66 -13.49 -9.69
CA ARG A 75 0.49 -13.91 -8.92
C ARG A 75 -0.74 -14.04 -9.83
N GLY A 76 -1.34 -15.24 -9.91
CA GLY A 76 -2.47 -15.50 -10.80
C GLY A 76 -3.73 -14.71 -10.50
N ALA A 77 -3.99 -14.39 -9.23
CA ALA A 77 -5.13 -13.59 -8.80
C ALA A 77 -4.95 -12.07 -9.01
N GLY A 78 -3.78 -11.65 -9.46
CA GLY A 78 -3.45 -10.24 -9.69
C GLY A 78 -2.15 -9.85 -9.00
N GLU A 79 -1.36 -9.02 -9.69
CA GLU A 79 0.00 -8.67 -9.26
C GLU A 79 0.07 -7.39 -8.43
N THR A 80 -1.02 -6.63 -8.37
CA THR A 80 -1.05 -5.31 -7.69
C THR A 80 -2.11 -5.29 -6.59
N VAL A 81 -1.68 -5.07 -5.36
CA VAL A 81 -2.55 -5.07 -4.17
C VAL A 81 -2.28 -3.80 -3.36
N LEU A 82 -3.32 -3.18 -2.87
CA LEU A 82 -3.21 -2.01 -1.99
C LEU A 82 -3.91 -2.29 -0.67
N PHE A 83 -3.24 -1.96 0.43
CA PHE A 83 -3.87 -1.82 1.73
C PHE A 83 -4.06 -0.34 2.00
N CYS A 84 -5.28 0.09 2.26
CA CYS A 84 -5.59 1.49 2.52
C CYS A 84 -6.64 1.63 3.61
N ARG A 85 -6.79 2.84 4.12
CA ARG A 85 -7.78 3.13 5.16
C ARG A 85 -9.19 2.88 4.63
N ASP A 86 -10.01 2.22 5.41
CA ASP A 86 -11.42 2.03 5.10
C ASP A 86 -12.23 3.28 5.44
N HIS A 87 -13.47 3.32 4.97
CA HIS A 87 -14.41 4.37 5.33
C HIS A 87 -14.63 4.40 6.84
N ASP A 88 -14.59 5.60 7.40
CA ASP A 88 -14.89 5.86 8.79
C ASP A 88 -15.58 7.24 8.85
N ALA A 89 -16.91 7.22 8.90
CA ALA A 89 -17.71 8.44 8.86
C ALA A 89 -17.35 9.44 9.96
N ARG A 90 -16.90 8.95 11.11
CA ARG A 90 -16.51 9.79 12.23
C ARG A 90 -15.19 10.50 11.95
N ARG A 91 -14.20 9.79 11.45
CA ARG A 91 -12.88 10.37 11.12
C ARG A 91 -12.94 11.23 9.85
N GLU A 92 -13.67 10.78 8.84
CA GLU A 92 -13.82 11.52 7.60
C GLU A 92 -14.45 12.90 7.78
N ARG A 93 -15.22 13.07 8.84
CA ARG A 93 -15.79 14.37 9.23
C ARG A 93 -14.72 15.39 9.62
N TYR A 94 -13.61 14.94 10.18
CA TYR A 94 -12.50 15.78 10.63
C TYR A 94 -11.33 15.81 9.65
N ASP A 95 -10.98 14.66 9.08
CA ASP A 95 -9.77 14.47 8.28
C ASP A 95 -10.03 14.57 6.77
N GLY A 96 -11.29 14.63 6.36
CA GLY A 96 -11.69 14.62 4.98
C GLY A 96 -12.04 13.22 4.47
N PRO A 97 -12.65 13.15 3.26
CA PRO A 97 -13.15 11.89 2.71
C PRO A 97 -12.02 10.91 2.37
N ARG A 98 -12.32 9.63 2.52
CA ARG A 98 -11.46 8.51 2.11
C ARG A 98 -12.10 7.78 0.95
N LEU A 99 -11.27 7.25 0.04
CA LEU A 99 -11.78 6.43 -1.07
C LEU A 99 -12.31 5.07 -0.60
N GLY A 100 -11.65 4.48 0.38
CA GLY A 100 -11.88 3.09 0.73
C GLY A 100 -11.28 2.12 -0.27
N PRO A 101 -11.12 0.83 0.11
CA PRO A 101 -10.41 -0.15 -0.74
C PRO A 101 -11.03 -0.35 -2.12
N GLU A 102 -12.33 -0.53 -2.20
CA GLU A 102 -13.02 -0.81 -3.46
C GLU A 102 -12.84 0.32 -4.48
N GLN A 103 -13.12 1.55 -4.05
CA GLN A 103 -12.97 2.72 -4.92
C GLN A 103 -11.51 3.02 -5.25
N ALA A 104 -10.59 2.75 -4.32
CA ALA A 104 -9.16 2.92 -4.58
C ALA A 104 -8.67 1.93 -5.63
N ALA A 105 -9.06 0.67 -5.56
CA ALA A 105 -8.70 -0.33 -6.57
C ALA A 105 -9.19 0.07 -7.96
N GLU A 106 -10.43 0.52 -8.07
CA GLU A 106 -11.02 0.97 -9.33
C GLU A 106 -10.32 2.23 -9.86
N ALA A 107 -10.16 3.24 -9.03
CA ALA A 107 -9.58 4.53 -9.43
C ALA A 107 -8.10 4.41 -9.84
N LEU A 108 -7.35 3.53 -9.19
CA LEU A 108 -5.91 3.34 -9.44
C LEU A 108 -5.62 2.23 -10.46
N GLY A 109 -6.63 1.48 -10.88
CA GLY A 109 -6.44 0.35 -11.79
C GLY A 109 -5.65 -0.80 -11.18
N LEU A 110 -5.91 -1.08 -9.89
CA LEU A 110 -5.26 -2.17 -9.16
C LEU A 110 -6.10 -3.45 -9.22
N ASP A 111 -5.44 -4.59 -9.06
CA ASP A 111 -6.13 -5.88 -9.08
C ASP A 111 -6.96 -6.13 -7.83
N ASP A 112 -6.42 -5.78 -6.66
CA ASP A 112 -7.08 -5.90 -5.37
C ASP A 112 -6.77 -4.74 -4.45
N ALA A 113 -7.68 -4.46 -3.52
CA ALA A 113 -7.41 -3.58 -2.39
C ALA A 113 -8.18 -4.07 -1.16
N PHE A 114 -7.56 -3.89 0.01
CA PHE A 114 -8.10 -4.35 1.29
C PHE A 114 -7.99 -3.25 2.34
N PRO A 115 -8.85 -3.27 3.37
CA PRO A 115 -8.70 -2.38 4.50
C PRO A 115 -7.35 -2.58 5.20
N LEU A 116 -6.70 -1.49 5.57
CA LEU A 116 -5.43 -1.56 6.29
C LEU A 116 -5.56 -2.33 7.62
N SER A 117 -6.74 -2.29 8.25
CA SER A 117 -7.02 -3.05 9.47
C SER A 117 -6.90 -4.57 9.31
N ASP A 118 -7.01 -5.07 8.09
CA ASP A 118 -6.95 -6.51 7.80
C ASP A 118 -5.56 -6.98 7.36
N ILE A 119 -4.56 -6.09 7.38
CA ILE A 119 -3.23 -6.39 6.85
C ILE A 119 -2.55 -7.56 7.55
N ASP A 120 -2.70 -7.67 8.87
CA ASP A 120 -2.07 -8.75 9.64
C ASP A 120 -2.62 -10.13 9.27
N ASP A 121 -3.87 -10.19 8.82
CA ASP A 121 -4.52 -11.44 8.41
C ASP A 121 -4.26 -11.78 6.94
N ILE A 122 -4.11 -10.78 6.08
CA ILE A 122 -4.03 -10.97 4.62
C ILE A 122 -2.60 -11.00 4.11
N LEU A 123 -1.74 -10.07 4.54
CA LEU A 123 -0.39 -9.93 3.99
C LEU A 123 0.48 -11.17 4.16
N PRO A 124 0.50 -11.86 5.32
CA PRO A 124 1.30 -13.07 5.44
C PRO A 124 0.97 -14.12 4.38
N GLY A 125 -0.32 -14.28 4.03
CA GLY A 125 -0.74 -15.19 2.97
C GLY A 125 -0.22 -14.79 1.59
N LEU A 126 -0.12 -13.49 1.31
CA LEU A 126 0.44 -12.98 0.05
C LEU A 126 1.95 -13.21 -0.05
N LEU A 127 2.66 -13.23 1.08
CA LEU A 127 4.11 -13.40 1.15
C LEU A 127 4.56 -14.85 1.23
N GLU A 128 3.65 -15.79 1.47
CA GLU A 128 3.94 -17.18 1.84
C GLU A 128 4.85 -17.91 0.85
N ASP A 129 4.67 -17.70 -0.44
CA ASP A 129 5.43 -18.35 -1.49
C ASP A 129 6.53 -17.48 -2.11
N ARG A 130 6.85 -16.36 -1.47
CA ARG A 130 7.85 -15.43 -1.98
C ARG A 130 9.23 -15.70 -1.36
N SER A 131 10.25 -15.69 -2.21
CA SER A 131 11.64 -15.94 -1.79
C SER A 131 12.40 -14.68 -1.42
N GLN A 132 11.94 -13.51 -1.90
CA GLN A 132 12.59 -12.22 -1.68
C GLN A 132 11.56 -11.13 -1.42
N ILE A 133 11.90 -10.20 -0.54
CA ILE A 133 11.10 -9.01 -0.27
C ILE A 133 11.94 -7.77 -0.54
N TYR A 134 11.43 -6.88 -1.39
CA TYR A 134 12.01 -5.57 -1.64
C TYR A 134 11.23 -4.52 -0.85
N LEU A 135 11.92 -3.63 -0.16
CA LEU A 135 11.33 -2.51 0.57
C LEU A 135 12.35 -1.36 0.65
N PRO A 136 11.88 -0.10 0.76
CA PRO A 136 12.78 1.02 1.02
C PRO A 136 13.22 0.99 2.48
N LEU A 137 14.51 0.83 2.73
CA LEU A 137 15.08 0.79 4.09
C LEU A 137 15.27 2.21 4.63
N GLY A 138 15.03 2.37 5.93
CA GLY A 138 15.30 3.60 6.67
C GLY A 138 14.26 4.69 6.50
N SER A 139 13.23 4.47 5.68
CA SER A 139 12.18 5.48 5.46
C SER A 139 11.01 5.37 6.44
N ASP A 140 10.74 4.20 6.98
CA ASP A 140 9.64 3.93 7.91
C ASP A 140 10.00 2.79 8.86
N GLU A 141 10.57 3.14 10.01
CA GLU A 141 11.00 2.18 11.02
C GLU A 141 9.84 1.35 11.62
N VAL A 142 8.67 1.96 11.72
CA VAL A 142 7.48 1.26 12.24
C VAL A 142 7.06 0.17 11.27
N PHE A 143 7.04 0.48 9.98
CA PHE A 143 6.73 -0.49 8.93
C PHE A 143 7.75 -1.63 8.91
N GLU A 144 9.04 -1.32 9.01
CA GLU A 144 10.11 -2.32 9.04
C GLU A 144 9.96 -3.28 10.23
N GLY A 145 9.55 -2.76 11.40
CA GLY A 145 9.25 -3.58 12.57
C GLY A 145 8.04 -4.48 12.37
N GLN A 146 6.98 -3.97 11.76
CA GLN A 146 5.79 -4.77 11.42
C GLN A 146 6.10 -5.86 10.41
N LEU A 147 6.95 -5.57 9.44
CA LEU A 147 7.36 -6.54 8.41
C LEU A 147 8.00 -7.77 9.04
N GLN A 148 8.83 -7.60 10.07
CA GLN A 148 9.43 -8.74 10.77
C GLN A 148 8.37 -9.68 11.35
N GLY A 149 7.31 -9.12 11.92
CA GLY A 149 6.18 -9.91 12.43
C GLY A 149 5.48 -10.71 11.33
N TRP A 150 5.25 -10.11 10.18
CA TRP A 150 4.62 -10.80 9.05
C TRP A 150 5.49 -11.91 8.47
N ILE A 151 6.80 -11.69 8.42
CA ILE A 151 7.77 -12.72 8.01
C ILE A 151 7.76 -13.91 8.98
N ASP A 152 7.72 -13.63 10.26
CA ASP A 152 7.67 -14.68 11.29
C ASP A 152 6.37 -15.49 11.18
N ASP A 153 5.25 -14.84 10.91
CA ASP A 153 3.97 -15.52 10.65
C ASP A 153 4.06 -16.43 9.42
N CYS A 154 4.69 -15.98 8.35
CA CYS A 154 4.90 -16.81 7.16
C CYS A 154 5.71 -18.05 7.46
N ARG A 155 6.76 -17.91 8.25
CA ARG A 155 7.62 -19.03 8.66
C ARG A 155 6.86 -20.05 9.52
N SER A 156 6.02 -19.56 10.42
CA SER A 156 5.19 -20.41 11.28
C SER A 156 4.19 -21.23 10.46
N ARG A 157 3.62 -20.65 9.42
CA ARG A 157 2.67 -21.34 8.52
C ARG A 157 3.33 -22.46 7.71
N ARG A 158 4.60 -22.28 7.35
CA ARG A 158 5.37 -23.30 6.60
C ARG A 158 5.85 -24.46 7.47
N GLY A 159 6.00 -24.26 8.78
CA GLY A 159 6.47 -25.27 9.74
C GLY A 159 5.38 -26.12 10.37
N GLY A 160 4.13 -25.91 10.00
CA GLY A 160 2.98 -26.64 10.53
C GLY A 160 2.51 -27.78 9.65
#